data_38466bc4a1abcf148467ba213ccdd398
#
_entry.id   38466bc4a1abcf148467ba213ccdd398
#
_cell.length_a   1.000
_cell.length_b   1.000
_cell.length_c   1.000
_cell.angle_alpha   90.00
_cell.angle_beta   90.00
_cell.angle_gamma   90.00
#
_symmetry.space_group_name_H-M   'P 1'
#
loop_
_entity.id
_entity.type
_entity.pdbx_description
1 polymer ?
#
loop_
_entity_poly.entity_id
_entity_poly.type
_entity_poly.pdbx_seq_one_letter_code
_entity_poly.pdbx_strand_id
1 'polypeptide(L)'
;MRNLVKYVGIGLLVMGLAACDDKDTNATAQGSVAESNATGNPVNLLDGKLSFSLPADMTDQSGKLGTQANNMHVWSDATGQKAVIVIMGDDPKEDLAVLAKRLEDQQRSRDPQLQVVTNKAIELKGHKMQQLDSIISAKGQTAYSSVILGNVGNQLLTMQITLPADDQQKAQTTAENIINTLVLQLVLR
;
A
#
# COMPACT_ATOMS: atom_id res chain seq x y z
N MET A 1 27.79 -8.17 24.30
CA MET A 1 26.42 -7.72 24.56
C MET A 1 25.56 -8.15 23.42
N ARG A 2 24.76 -9.06 23.75
CA ARG A 2 24.01 -9.72 22.72
C ARG A 2 22.75 -9.01 22.50
N ASN A 3 22.66 -8.46 21.36
CA ASN A 3 21.40 -7.90 20.93
C ASN A 3 20.50 -9.04 20.55
N LEU A 4 19.73 -9.38 21.50
CA LEU A 4 18.57 -10.14 21.22
C LEU A 4 17.63 -9.26 20.45
N VAL A 5 17.82 -9.27 19.21
CA VAL A 5 16.74 -8.85 18.34
C VAL A 5 15.70 -9.92 18.50
N LYS A 6 14.83 -9.62 19.37
CA LYS A 6 13.64 -10.39 19.45
C LYS A 6 13.01 -10.28 18.12
N TYR A 7 12.98 -11.37 17.52
CA TYR A 7 11.96 -11.57 16.56
C TYR A 7 10.68 -11.29 17.30
N VAL A 8 10.14 -10.18 17.07
CA VAL A 8 8.72 -10.06 17.19
C VAL A 8 8.22 -10.88 16.01
N GLY A 9 8.33 -12.15 16.22
CA GLY A 9 7.52 -13.03 15.50
C GLY A 9 6.13 -12.59 15.86
N ILE A 10 5.55 -11.91 14.98
CA ILE A 10 4.13 -11.83 14.96
C ILE A 10 3.72 -13.25 14.68
N GLY A 11 3.64 -13.96 15.74
CA GLY A 11 2.93 -15.21 15.70
C GLY A 11 1.52 -14.82 15.38
N LEU A 12 1.26 -14.75 14.17
CA LEU A 12 -0.07 -14.87 13.73
C LEU A 12 -0.47 -16.24 14.19
N LEU A 13 -1.13 -16.24 15.28
CA LEU A 13 -2.04 -17.27 15.53
C LEU A 13 -3.01 -17.22 14.38
N VAL A 14 -2.63 -17.90 13.39
CA VAL A 14 -3.62 -18.47 12.55
C VAL A 14 -4.30 -19.43 13.47
N MET A 15 -5.24 -18.96 14.16
CA MET A 15 -6.28 -19.78 14.62
C MET A 15 -6.80 -20.34 13.35
N GLY A 16 -6.26 -21.47 13.08
CA GLY A 16 -6.80 -22.23 12.01
C GLY A 16 -8.23 -22.40 12.32
N LEU A 17 -8.94 -21.62 11.68
CA LEU A 17 -10.32 -21.88 11.54
C LEU A 17 -10.43 -23.01 10.62
N ALA A 18 -9.91 -24.01 11.08
CA ALA A 18 -10.12 -25.25 10.46
C ALA A 18 -11.54 -25.69 10.58
N ALA A 19 -12.25 -24.89 11.12
CA ALA A 19 -13.64 -25.19 11.19
C ALA A 19 -14.36 -24.83 9.93
N CYS A 20 -13.64 -24.78 8.93
CA CYS A 20 -14.32 -24.73 7.71
C CYS A 20 -15.12 -25.94 7.58
N ASP A 21 -16.26 -25.76 7.78
CA ASP A 21 -17.12 -26.77 7.44
C ASP A 21 -17.03 -26.97 5.98
N ASP A 22 -16.55 -27.99 5.73
CA ASP A 22 -16.29 -28.42 4.47
C ASP A 22 -17.41 -28.52 3.50
N LYS A 23 -18.52 -28.43 3.94
CA LYS A 23 -19.62 -28.78 3.10
C LYS A 23 -19.87 -27.92 1.94
N ASP A 24 -19.46 -26.73 2.09
CA ASP A 24 -19.80 -25.78 1.08
C ASP A 24 -18.77 -25.59 0.06
N THR A 25 -17.83 -26.37 0.18
CA THR A 25 -16.69 -26.23 -0.61
C THR A 25 -16.93 -26.17 -2.07
N ASN A 26 -17.79 -26.95 -2.49
CA ASN A 26 -17.94 -27.01 -3.89
C ASN A 26 -18.34 -25.72 -4.51
N ALA A 27 -19.18 -25.03 -3.87
CA ALA A 27 -19.67 -23.83 -4.48
C ALA A 27 -18.61 -22.78 -4.57
N THR A 28 -17.79 -22.79 -3.63
CA THR A 28 -16.89 -21.71 -3.57
C THR A 28 -15.75 -21.86 -4.46
N ALA A 29 -15.35 -23.02 -4.61
CA ALA A 29 -14.08 -23.22 -5.18
C ALA A 29 -13.93 -22.52 -6.47
N GLN A 30 -14.78 -22.70 -7.34
CA GLN A 30 -14.55 -22.14 -8.61
C GLN A 30 -14.85 -20.68 -8.68
N GLY A 31 -15.78 -20.27 -7.92
CA GLY A 31 -16.17 -18.89 -8.01
C GLY A 31 -15.06 -17.95 -7.71
N SER A 32 -14.26 -18.33 -6.83
CA SER A 32 -13.26 -17.43 -6.38
C SER A 32 -12.13 -17.27 -7.29
N VAL A 33 -11.95 -18.16 -8.12
CA VAL A 33 -10.70 -18.28 -8.75
C VAL A 33 -10.29 -17.06 -9.49
N ALA A 34 -10.83 -16.94 -10.60
CA ALA A 34 -10.28 -15.97 -11.50
C ALA A 34 -10.57 -14.57 -11.06
N GLU A 35 -11.70 -14.44 -10.58
CA GLU A 35 -12.17 -13.12 -10.31
C GLU A 35 -11.46 -12.46 -9.19
N SER A 36 -11.09 -13.23 -8.25
CA SER A 36 -10.37 -12.68 -7.14
C SER A 36 -9.11 -12.00 -7.58
N ASN A 37 -8.54 -12.44 -8.62
CA ASN A 37 -7.35 -11.79 -9.12
C ASN A 37 -7.61 -10.40 -9.63
N ALA A 38 -8.76 -10.21 -10.19
CA ALA A 38 -9.07 -8.93 -10.77
C ALA A 38 -9.55 -7.94 -9.75
N THR A 39 -10.32 -8.40 -8.78
CA THR A 39 -10.98 -7.47 -7.91
C THR A 39 -10.37 -7.34 -6.55
N GLY A 40 -9.83 -8.40 -6.01
CA GLY A 40 -9.25 -8.35 -4.68
C GLY A 40 -10.22 -7.84 -3.61
N ASN A 41 -9.66 -7.19 -2.62
CA ASN A 41 -10.40 -6.64 -1.51
C ASN A 41 -10.65 -5.15 -1.73
N PRO A 42 -11.90 -4.72 -1.85
CA PRO A 42 -12.18 -3.31 -1.97
C PRO A 42 -11.99 -2.59 -0.65
N VAL A 43 -11.43 -1.40 -0.72
CA VAL A 43 -11.23 -0.52 0.43
C VAL A 43 -11.95 0.80 0.17
N ASN A 44 -12.70 1.26 1.15
CA ASN A 44 -13.37 2.55 1.09
C ASN A 44 -12.99 3.36 2.32
N LEU A 45 -12.47 4.53 2.11
CA LEU A 45 -12.04 5.45 3.14
C LEU A 45 -12.72 6.81 2.95
N LEU A 46 -12.69 7.62 3.99
CA LEU A 46 -13.22 8.99 3.94
C LEU A 46 -14.68 9.04 3.47
N ASP A 47 -15.49 8.16 4.01
CA ASP A 47 -16.91 8.07 3.66
C ASP A 47 -17.13 7.85 2.16
N GLY A 48 -16.29 7.03 1.57
CA GLY A 48 -16.39 6.70 0.15
C GLY A 48 -15.70 7.67 -0.79
N LYS A 49 -15.06 8.71 -0.28
CA LYS A 49 -14.33 9.65 -1.13
C LYS A 49 -13.05 9.10 -1.71
N LEU A 50 -12.52 8.09 -1.07
CA LEU A 50 -11.31 7.40 -1.51
C LEU A 50 -11.59 5.90 -1.53
N SER A 51 -11.41 5.29 -2.66
CA SER A 51 -11.55 3.84 -2.76
C SER A 51 -10.47 3.26 -3.67
N PHE A 52 -10.12 2.02 -3.40
CA PHE A 52 -9.18 1.25 -4.20
C PHE A 52 -9.35 -0.23 -3.88
N SER A 53 -8.68 -1.07 -4.64
CA SER A 53 -8.72 -2.51 -4.42
C SER A 53 -7.33 -3.05 -4.15
N LEU A 54 -7.25 -3.96 -3.19
CA LEU A 54 -6.02 -4.63 -2.80
C LEU A 54 -6.03 -6.09 -3.22
N PRO A 55 -4.86 -6.69 -3.40
CA PRO A 55 -4.79 -8.15 -3.55
C PRO A 55 -5.48 -8.87 -2.41
N ALA A 56 -6.06 -10.01 -2.69
CA ALA A 56 -6.88 -10.74 -1.74
C ALA A 56 -6.13 -11.24 -0.51
N ASP A 57 -4.81 -11.37 -0.62
CA ASP A 57 -3.97 -11.83 0.46
C ASP A 57 -3.59 -10.73 1.48
N MET A 58 -4.02 -9.52 1.25
CA MET A 58 -3.72 -8.40 2.15
C MET A 58 -4.85 -8.15 3.13
N THR A 59 -4.50 -7.97 4.38
CA THR A 59 -5.46 -7.75 5.45
C THR A 59 -5.19 -6.45 6.19
N ASP A 60 -6.24 -5.87 6.74
CA ASP A 60 -6.15 -4.62 7.47
C ASP A 60 -5.42 -4.82 8.79
N GLN A 61 -4.34 -4.09 8.97
CA GLN A 61 -3.52 -4.10 10.16
C GLN A 61 -3.69 -2.81 10.99
N SER A 62 -4.59 -1.95 10.60
CA SER A 62 -4.71 -0.62 11.23
C SER A 62 -5.03 -0.71 12.72
N GLY A 63 -5.80 -1.69 13.12
CA GLY A 63 -6.12 -1.89 14.52
C GLY A 63 -4.93 -2.22 15.41
N LYS A 64 -3.84 -2.64 14.84
CA LYS A 64 -2.62 -2.96 15.59
C LYS A 64 -1.73 -1.75 15.82
N LEU A 65 -2.03 -0.64 15.19
CA LEU A 65 -1.26 0.59 15.31
C LEU A 65 -1.64 1.42 16.54
N GLY A 66 -2.67 1.01 17.25
CA GLY A 66 -3.13 1.72 18.42
C GLY A 66 -3.91 2.98 18.07
N THR A 67 -3.93 3.93 18.98
CA THR A 67 -4.78 5.11 18.87
C THR A 67 -4.25 6.16 17.92
N GLN A 68 -3.06 5.99 17.40
CA GLN A 68 -2.43 7.00 16.58
C GLN A 68 -2.87 6.98 15.14
N ALA A 69 -3.73 6.06 14.78
CA ALA A 69 -3.98 5.73 13.39
C ALA A 69 -5.25 6.33 12.81
N ASN A 70 -5.74 7.41 13.35
CA ASN A 70 -6.98 8.00 12.82
C ASN A 70 -6.87 8.44 11.36
N ASN A 71 -5.68 8.83 10.97
CA ASN A 71 -5.40 9.28 9.61
C ASN A 71 -4.45 8.35 8.86
N MET A 72 -4.15 7.18 9.42
CA MET A 72 -3.22 6.22 8.84
C MET A 72 -3.85 4.84 8.82
N HIS A 73 -3.79 4.22 7.66
CA HIS A 73 -4.32 2.87 7.46
C HIS A 73 -3.24 1.98 6.87
N VAL A 74 -3.15 0.76 7.34
CA VAL A 74 -2.12 -0.19 6.91
C VAL A 74 -2.76 -1.53 6.59
N TRP A 75 -2.36 -2.08 5.46
CA TRP A 75 -2.70 -3.45 5.05
C TRP A 75 -1.41 -4.19 4.75
N SER A 76 -1.36 -5.44 5.06
CA SER A 76 -0.20 -6.28 4.72
C SER A 76 -0.62 -7.72 4.48
N ASP A 77 0.23 -8.45 3.79
CA ASP A 77 0.06 -9.88 3.66
C ASP A 77 0.57 -10.61 4.91
N ALA A 78 0.39 -11.91 4.93
CA ALA A 78 0.78 -12.73 6.09
C ALA A 78 2.28 -12.72 6.35
N THR A 79 3.08 -12.50 5.32
CA THR A 79 4.53 -12.49 5.44
C THR A 79 5.09 -11.13 5.88
N GLY A 80 4.30 -10.07 5.74
CA GLY A 80 4.75 -8.72 5.99
C GLY A 80 5.64 -8.14 4.90
N GLN A 81 5.83 -8.84 3.81
CA GLN A 81 6.65 -8.36 2.71
C GLN A 81 5.91 -7.43 1.77
N LYS A 82 4.60 -7.59 1.70
CA LYS A 82 3.74 -6.68 0.94
C LYS A 82 2.98 -5.80 1.91
N ALA A 83 3.00 -4.53 1.69
CA ALA A 83 2.27 -3.60 2.54
C ALA A 83 1.74 -2.43 1.73
N VAL A 84 0.58 -1.95 2.11
CA VAL A 84 0.04 -0.70 1.61
C VAL A 84 -0.27 0.19 2.81
N ILE A 85 0.20 1.41 2.75
CA ILE A 85 -0.01 2.40 3.79
C ILE A 85 -0.68 3.60 3.15
N VAL A 86 -1.78 4.05 3.74
CA VAL A 86 -2.47 5.26 3.32
C VAL A 86 -2.44 6.25 4.49
N ILE A 87 -1.92 7.43 4.23
CA ILE A 87 -1.85 8.49 5.22
C ILE A 87 -2.58 9.71 4.65
N MET A 88 -3.47 10.26 5.44
CA MET A 88 -4.13 11.53 5.15
C MET A 88 -3.59 12.58 6.10
N GLY A 89 -3.05 13.64 5.57
CA GLY A 89 -2.51 14.74 6.36
C GLY A 89 -2.98 16.08 5.84
N ASP A 90 -2.55 17.13 6.50
CA ASP A 90 -2.87 18.47 6.04
C ASP A 90 -2.15 18.76 4.74
N ASP A 91 -2.82 19.46 3.86
CA ASP A 91 -2.22 19.88 2.60
C ASP A 91 -1.23 21.02 2.87
N PRO A 92 0.06 20.81 2.59
CA PRO A 92 1.07 21.84 2.83
C PRO A 92 1.03 22.98 1.80
N LYS A 93 0.13 22.91 0.83
CA LYS A 93 0.01 23.91 -0.24
C LYS A 93 1.25 24.01 -1.12
N GLU A 94 1.95 22.91 -1.26
CA GLU A 94 3.12 22.82 -2.11
C GLU A 94 2.83 21.92 -3.32
N ASP A 95 3.60 22.10 -4.37
CA ASP A 95 3.47 21.24 -5.54
C ASP A 95 3.79 19.79 -5.18
N LEU A 96 3.03 18.87 -5.74
CA LEU A 96 3.24 17.44 -5.52
C LEU A 96 4.63 17.01 -5.98
N ALA A 97 5.15 17.61 -7.04
CA ALA A 97 6.51 17.31 -7.51
C ALA A 97 7.57 17.71 -6.47
N VAL A 98 7.36 18.83 -5.79
CA VAL A 98 8.26 19.27 -4.72
C VAL A 98 8.21 18.30 -3.54
N LEU A 99 7.02 17.88 -3.18
CA LEU A 99 6.83 16.91 -2.10
C LEU A 99 7.47 15.57 -2.43
N ALA A 100 7.32 15.13 -3.67
CA ALA A 100 7.93 13.88 -4.13
C ALA A 100 9.47 13.99 -4.11
N LYS A 101 10.02 15.11 -4.50
CA LYS A 101 11.46 15.32 -4.44
C LYS A 101 11.98 15.30 -3.02
N ARG A 102 11.25 15.91 -2.10
CA ARG A 102 11.59 15.89 -0.68
C ARG A 102 11.56 14.47 -0.13
N LEU A 103 10.55 13.71 -0.51
CA LEU A 103 10.44 12.31 -0.12
C LEU A 103 11.60 11.47 -0.69
N GLU A 104 11.95 11.70 -1.95
CA GLU A 104 13.10 11.06 -2.57
C GLU A 104 14.38 11.35 -1.77
N ASP A 105 14.60 12.61 -1.42
CA ASP A 105 15.77 13.01 -0.65
C ASP A 105 15.79 12.35 0.73
N GLN A 106 14.65 12.23 1.36
CA GLN A 106 14.53 11.51 2.64
C GLN A 106 14.84 10.02 2.48
N GLN A 107 14.37 9.41 1.42
CA GLN A 107 14.68 8.00 1.14
C GLN A 107 16.17 7.82 0.88
N ARG A 108 16.79 8.71 0.12
CA ARG A 108 18.24 8.67 -0.13
C ARG A 108 19.05 8.86 1.13
N SER A 109 18.56 9.64 2.04
CA SER A 109 19.23 9.85 3.32
C SER A 109 19.28 8.58 4.16
N ARG A 110 18.26 7.75 4.04
CA ARG A 110 18.18 6.48 4.76
C ARG A 110 18.87 5.35 4.00
N ASP A 111 18.83 5.42 2.68
CA ASP A 111 19.43 4.42 1.80
C ASP A 111 20.26 5.11 0.72
N PRO A 112 21.56 5.23 0.93
CA PRO A 112 22.43 5.86 -0.07
C PRO A 112 22.47 5.14 -1.41
N GLN A 113 22.04 3.90 -1.44
CA GLN A 113 21.99 3.10 -2.66
C GLN A 113 20.61 3.10 -3.33
N LEU A 114 19.75 3.97 -2.89
CA LEU A 114 18.42 4.08 -3.45
C LEU A 114 18.44 4.21 -4.96
N GLN A 115 17.60 3.44 -5.63
CA GLN A 115 17.41 3.54 -7.06
C GLN A 115 16.01 4.08 -7.32
N VAL A 116 15.94 5.24 -7.92
CA VAL A 116 14.65 5.81 -8.33
C VAL A 116 14.31 5.25 -9.70
N VAL A 117 13.18 4.57 -9.77
CA VAL A 117 12.68 3.99 -11.00
C VAL A 117 11.84 5.01 -11.77
N THR A 118 11.00 5.73 -11.05
CA THR A 118 10.06 6.69 -11.63
C THR A 118 9.82 7.82 -10.65
N ASN A 119 9.83 9.04 -11.15
CA ASN A 119 9.31 10.20 -10.44
C ASN A 119 8.62 11.08 -11.47
N LYS A 120 7.31 10.99 -11.54
CA LYS A 120 6.54 11.65 -12.60
C LYS A 120 5.17 12.07 -12.12
N ALA A 121 4.64 13.09 -12.79
CA ALA A 121 3.24 13.44 -12.65
C ALA A 121 2.39 12.42 -13.39
N ILE A 122 1.31 12.01 -12.76
CA ILE A 122 0.33 11.13 -13.38
C ILE A 122 -1.06 11.74 -13.23
N GLU A 123 -1.99 11.23 -14.00
CA GLU A 123 -3.39 11.61 -13.88
C GLU A 123 -4.22 10.36 -13.76
N LEU A 124 -5.00 10.27 -12.68
CA LEU A 124 -5.89 9.15 -12.43
C LEU A 124 -7.31 9.66 -12.37
N LYS A 125 -8.10 9.27 -13.36
CA LYS A 125 -9.53 9.62 -13.43
C LYS A 125 -9.78 11.12 -13.23
N GLY A 126 -8.97 11.94 -13.87
CA GLY A 126 -9.09 13.39 -13.80
C GLY A 126 -8.38 14.06 -12.63
N HIS A 127 -7.73 13.30 -11.78
CA HIS A 127 -6.98 13.84 -10.64
C HIS A 127 -5.49 13.83 -10.91
N LYS A 128 -4.86 14.97 -10.71
CA LYS A 128 -3.40 15.07 -10.84
C LYS A 128 -2.73 14.55 -9.60
N MET A 129 -1.77 13.68 -9.79
CA MET A 129 -1.00 13.06 -8.73
C MET A 129 0.47 12.97 -9.11
N GLN A 130 1.30 12.66 -8.16
CA GLN A 130 2.72 12.44 -8.39
C GLN A 130 3.06 11.02 -7.94
N GLN A 131 3.77 10.30 -8.79
CA GLN A 131 4.21 8.93 -8.51
C GLN A 131 5.72 8.89 -8.36
N LEU A 132 6.18 8.33 -7.25
CA LEU A 132 7.60 8.09 -6.97
C LEU A 132 7.80 6.61 -6.72
N ASP A 133 8.44 5.94 -7.65
CA ASP A 133 8.79 4.53 -7.51
C ASP A 133 10.29 4.40 -7.31
N SER A 134 10.68 3.60 -6.34
CA SER A 134 12.07 3.39 -6.01
C SER A 134 12.32 1.98 -5.50
N ILE A 135 13.56 1.54 -5.61
CA ILE A 135 14.02 0.30 -5.01
C ILE A 135 14.84 0.66 -3.79
N ILE A 136 14.41 0.17 -2.66
CA ILE A 136 14.98 0.45 -1.36
C ILE A 136 15.70 -0.79 -0.87
N SER A 137 16.93 -0.63 -0.43
CA SER A 137 17.71 -1.71 0.18
C SER A 137 17.74 -1.51 1.67
N ALA A 138 17.32 -2.53 2.42
CA ALA A 138 17.36 -2.49 3.86
C ALA A 138 17.68 -3.87 4.39
N LYS A 139 18.67 -3.95 5.27
CA LYS A 139 19.05 -5.18 5.95
C LYS A 139 19.30 -6.36 5.01
N GLY A 140 19.92 -6.09 3.89
CA GLY A 140 20.24 -7.12 2.90
C GLY A 140 19.07 -7.54 2.02
N GLN A 141 17.93 -6.92 2.17
CA GLN A 141 16.76 -7.18 1.34
C GLN A 141 16.41 -5.96 0.51
N THR A 142 15.83 -6.18 -0.64
CA THR A 142 15.37 -5.12 -1.51
C THR A 142 13.85 -5.12 -1.58
N ALA A 143 13.28 -3.94 -1.60
CA ALA A 143 11.85 -3.74 -1.73
C ALA A 143 11.56 -2.72 -2.82
N TYR A 144 10.48 -2.95 -3.54
CA TYR A 144 9.94 -1.98 -4.48
C TYR A 144 8.94 -1.11 -3.74
N SER A 145 9.17 0.19 -3.75
CA SER A 145 8.31 1.16 -3.10
C SER A 145 7.68 2.07 -4.15
N SER A 146 6.36 2.09 -4.19
CA SER A 146 5.62 3.02 -5.03
C SER A 146 4.84 3.97 -4.14
N VAL A 147 5.10 5.26 -4.25
CA VAL A 147 4.42 6.27 -3.46
C VAL A 147 3.61 7.17 -4.39
N ILE A 148 2.33 7.31 -4.07
CA ILE A 148 1.43 8.21 -4.77
C ILE A 148 1.08 9.36 -3.83
N LEU A 149 1.28 10.57 -4.32
CA LEU A 149 0.89 11.79 -3.64
C LEU A 149 -0.24 12.45 -4.40
N GLY A 150 -1.25 12.88 -3.70
CA GLY A 150 -2.39 13.56 -4.32
C GLY A 150 -3.13 14.44 -3.33
N ASN A 151 -3.90 15.37 -3.84
CA ASN A 151 -4.73 16.22 -3.01
C ASN A 151 -6.17 15.71 -3.03
N VAL A 152 -6.75 15.55 -1.85
CA VAL A 152 -8.14 15.16 -1.67
C VAL A 152 -8.81 16.23 -0.82
N GLY A 153 -9.51 17.13 -1.47
CA GLY A 153 -10.06 18.30 -0.77
C GLY A 153 -8.93 19.15 -0.20
N ASN A 154 -8.94 19.35 1.10
CA ASN A 154 -7.91 20.13 1.80
C ASN A 154 -6.85 19.25 2.46
N GLN A 155 -6.76 18.01 2.05
CA GLN A 155 -5.82 17.06 2.63
C GLN A 155 -4.86 16.53 1.59
N LEU A 156 -3.67 16.16 2.05
CA LEU A 156 -2.69 15.46 1.24
C LEU A 156 -2.84 13.96 1.47
N LEU A 157 -3.06 13.24 0.39
CA LEU A 157 -3.05 11.78 0.37
C LEU A 157 -1.63 11.30 0.08
N THR A 158 -1.13 10.44 0.93
CA THR A 158 0.10 9.68 0.66
C THR A 158 -0.25 8.20 0.71
N MET A 159 -0.10 7.53 -0.41
CA MET A 159 -0.30 6.09 -0.51
C MET A 159 1.04 5.45 -0.85
N GLN A 160 1.52 4.59 0.01
CA GLN A 160 2.77 3.86 -0.21
C GLN A 160 2.49 2.39 -0.36
N ILE A 161 2.95 1.82 -1.46
CA ILE A 161 2.85 0.39 -1.76
C ILE A 161 4.26 -0.17 -1.70
N THR A 162 4.47 -1.16 -0.85
CA THR A 162 5.77 -1.83 -0.70
C THR A 162 5.61 -3.28 -1.10
N LEU A 163 6.47 -3.74 -1.97
CA LEU A 163 6.43 -5.10 -2.52
C LEU A 163 7.84 -5.68 -2.54
N PRO A 164 7.99 -7.02 -2.52
CA PRO A 164 9.30 -7.62 -2.71
C PRO A 164 9.86 -7.25 -4.08
N ALA A 165 11.15 -6.95 -4.14
CA ALA A 165 11.80 -6.56 -5.37
C ALA A 165 12.57 -7.71 -6.06
N ASP A 166 12.27 -8.94 -5.69
CA ASP A 166 12.88 -10.11 -6.32
C ASP A 166 12.62 -10.14 -7.83
N ASP A 167 11.43 -9.71 -8.20
CA ASP A 167 11.06 -9.49 -9.58
C ASP A 167 10.53 -8.06 -9.68
N GLN A 168 11.37 -7.17 -10.14
CA GLN A 168 11.03 -5.75 -10.21
C GLN A 168 9.86 -5.48 -11.15
N GLN A 169 9.80 -6.17 -12.27
CA GLN A 169 8.73 -5.98 -13.23
C GLN A 169 7.39 -6.43 -12.67
N LYS A 170 7.38 -7.54 -11.97
CA LYS A 170 6.17 -8.03 -11.30
C LYS A 170 5.73 -7.07 -10.20
N ALA A 171 6.66 -6.57 -9.42
CA ALA A 171 6.36 -5.59 -8.37
C ALA A 171 5.76 -4.31 -8.97
N GLN A 172 6.37 -3.81 -10.01
CA GLN A 172 5.86 -2.64 -10.71
C GLN A 172 4.45 -2.86 -11.24
N THR A 173 4.20 -3.98 -11.88
CA THR A 173 2.89 -4.31 -12.41
C THR A 173 1.85 -4.41 -11.29
N THR A 174 2.20 -5.05 -10.19
CA THR A 174 1.30 -5.18 -9.04
C THR A 174 0.97 -3.81 -8.45
N ALA A 175 1.98 -2.95 -8.29
CA ALA A 175 1.77 -1.60 -7.78
C ALA A 175 0.86 -0.80 -8.72
N GLU A 176 1.11 -0.87 -10.02
CA GLU A 176 0.29 -0.17 -11.00
C GLU A 176 -1.16 -0.66 -11.02
N ASN A 177 -1.35 -1.96 -10.84
CA ASN A 177 -2.71 -2.51 -10.75
C ASN A 177 -3.47 -1.95 -9.55
N ILE A 178 -2.83 -1.82 -8.42
CA ILE A 178 -3.45 -1.21 -7.23
C ILE A 178 -3.75 0.26 -7.50
N ILE A 179 -2.79 0.99 -8.03
CA ILE A 179 -2.93 2.42 -8.34
C ILE A 179 -4.07 2.66 -9.32
N ASN A 180 -4.20 1.82 -10.32
CA ASN A 180 -5.23 1.98 -11.33
C ASN A 180 -6.64 1.76 -10.79
N THR A 181 -6.78 1.12 -9.63
CA THR A 181 -8.08 0.98 -8.97
C THR A 181 -8.44 2.18 -8.10
N LEU A 182 -7.51 3.10 -7.90
CA LEU A 182 -7.70 4.24 -7.02
C LEU A 182 -8.73 5.20 -7.60
N VAL A 183 -9.76 5.49 -6.83
CA VAL A 183 -10.81 6.43 -7.18
C VAL A 183 -10.91 7.48 -6.09
N LEU A 184 -10.83 8.73 -6.50
CA LEU A 184 -11.09 9.87 -5.65
C LEU A 184 -12.38 10.53 -6.09
N GLN A 185 -13.31 10.67 -5.16
CA GLN A 185 -14.55 11.36 -5.45
C GLN A 185 -14.47 12.80 -4.98
N LEU A 186 -14.63 13.71 -5.92
CA LEU A 186 -14.80 15.11 -5.56
C LEU A 186 -16.20 15.30 -5.02
N VAL A 187 -16.27 15.86 -3.83
CA VAL A 187 -17.54 16.36 -3.36
C VAL A 187 -17.78 17.67 -4.08
N LEU A 188 -18.60 17.60 -5.08
CA LEU A 188 -19.12 18.82 -5.69
C LEU A 188 -20.04 19.46 -4.66
N ARG A 189 -19.61 20.54 -4.13
CA ARG A 189 -20.49 21.39 -3.33
C ARG A 189 -21.33 22.27 -4.24
#